data_35b0694e22390cc5af4b044901386fdc
#
_entry.id   35b0694e22390cc5af4b044901386fdc
#
_cell.length_a   1.000
_cell.length_b   1.000
_cell.length_c   1.000
_cell.angle_alpha   90.00
_cell.angle_beta   90.00
_cell.angle_gamma   90.00
#
_symmetry.space_group_name_H-M   'P 1'
#
loop_
_entity.id
_entity.type
_entity.pdbx_description
1 polymer ?
#
loop_
_entity_poly.entity_id
_entity_poly.type
_entity_poly.pdbx_seq_one_letter_code
_entity_poly.pdbx_strand_id
1 'polypeptide(L)'
;AGRIRKLMEEGQVTEDGKLRPVRYGDIVILLRTMSGWSETFVRVLQEEGIPACAQSREGYFQTVEVETLLAYLRILDNPTQEIPLAASMHGLLGGFISTELAQIRAGEDHPGFYDACRAYAENGEQEELRQKLQRFFAQMENYRQRATYTSVHDLLWEILTETGYLDQIRALPGGEQRLANVEMLLAKARDYEKISYHGLFHFVRYIERMKKYQMDFGEAAMTGKNGEAVQIMSTHHSKGLEFPVVFAAGLGKTFNKQDAREKVVCHNRWGLGLDYVDLDQRMRRATLVKRLIRRQNQQDSLGEELRILYVALTRAKEKLILTGMVPEKVLGEKADEQLSFTQITSADSYFRWIIPALSEDTCGKQSLINVQMVSLETVIREQIRQTMT
;
A
#
# COMPACT_ATOMS: atom_id res chain seq x y z
N ALA A 1 2.19 -8.92 17.19
CA ALA A 1 1.31 -10.07 17.48
C ALA A 1 1.18 -10.31 18.99
N GLY A 2 2.22 -10.72 19.74
CA GLY A 2 2.14 -11.08 21.17
C GLY A 2 1.48 -10.04 22.07
N ARG A 3 1.73 -8.73 21.86
CA ARG A 3 1.06 -7.68 22.65
C ARG A 3 -0.43 -7.56 22.34
N ILE A 4 -0.83 -7.82 21.11
CA ILE A 4 -2.26 -7.83 20.71
C ILE A 4 -2.96 -9.01 21.38
N ARG A 5 -2.37 -10.23 21.35
CA ARG A 5 -2.94 -11.39 22.03
C ARG A 5 -3.16 -11.11 23.52
N LYS A 6 -2.14 -10.56 24.21
CA LYS A 6 -2.28 -10.19 25.62
C LYS A 6 -3.39 -9.16 25.88
N LEU A 7 -3.59 -8.23 24.97
CA LEU A 7 -4.70 -7.27 25.05
C LEU A 7 -6.07 -7.93 24.84
N MET A 8 -6.14 -8.94 23.98
CA MET A 8 -7.38 -9.71 23.78
C MET A 8 -7.75 -10.59 24.98
N GLU A 9 -6.75 -11.09 25.71
CA GLU A 9 -6.97 -11.94 26.89
C GLU A 9 -7.30 -11.14 28.15
N GLU A 10 -6.59 -10.05 28.40
CA GLU A 10 -6.64 -9.30 29.67
C GLU A 10 -7.19 -7.88 29.54
N GLY A 11 -7.28 -7.36 28.29
CA GLY A 11 -7.61 -5.97 28.03
C GLY A 11 -9.10 -5.67 28.17
N GLN A 12 -9.39 -4.49 28.67
CA GLN A 12 -10.73 -3.94 28.71
C GLN A 12 -10.73 -2.54 28.12
N VAL A 13 -11.83 -2.16 27.49
CA VAL A 13 -12.08 -0.82 26.93
C VAL A 13 -13.46 -0.33 27.37
N THR A 14 -13.62 0.99 27.42
CA THR A 14 -14.87 1.62 27.79
C THR A 14 -15.74 1.86 26.57
N GLU A 15 -16.95 1.34 26.59
CA GLU A 15 -18.00 1.61 25.60
C GLU A 15 -19.27 2.08 26.34
N ASP A 16 -19.77 3.25 26.00
CA ASP A 16 -20.93 3.88 26.67
C ASP A 16 -20.84 3.92 28.22
N GLY A 17 -19.64 4.16 28.73
CA GLY A 17 -19.39 4.22 30.18
C GLY A 17 -19.30 2.85 30.89
N LYS A 18 -19.35 1.73 30.15
CA LYS A 18 -19.18 0.37 30.69
C LYS A 18 -17.91 -0.28 30.16
N LEU A 19 -17.24 -1.02 31.03
CA LEU A 19 -16.07 -1.82 30.64
C LEU A 19 -16.53 -3.07 29.89
N ARG A 20 -15.88 -3.34 28.76
CA ARG A 20 -16.01 -4.59 28.00
C ARG A 20 -14.64 -5.12 27.56
N PRO A 21 -14.53 -6.42 27.26
CA PRO A 21 -13.31 -6.96 26.65
C PRO A 21 -12.94 -6.26 25.35
N VAL A 22 -11.63 -6.15 25.10
CA VAL A 22 -11.08 -5.62 23.83
C VAL A 22 -11.47 -6.54 22.68
N ARG A 23 -11.84 -5.97 21.52
CA ARG A 23 -12.05 -6.67 20.26
C ARG A 23 -10.97 -6.25 19.26
N TYR A 24 -10.74 -7.06 18.24
CA TYR A 24 -9.75 -6.72 17.20
C TYR A 24 -10.04 -5.37 16.53
N GLY A 25 -11.32 -5.03 16.32
CA GLY A 25 -11.73 -3.75 15.75
C GLY A 25 -11.48 -2.51 16.62
N ASP A 26 -11.18 -2.69 17.91
CA ASP A 26 -10.81 -1.60 18.82
C ASP A 26 -9.34 -1.19 18.64
N ILE A 27 -8.56 -2.01 17.92
CA ILE A 27 -7.12 -1.88 17.78
C ILE A 27 -6.78 -1.31 16.40
N VAL A 28 -6.04 -0.21 16.38
CA VAL A 28 -5.48 0.36 15.16
C VAL A 28 -3.96 0.39 15.21
N ILE A 29 -3.32 0.09 14.09
CA ILE A 29 -1.88 0.25 13.89
C ILE A 29 -1.67 1.44 12.94
N LEU A 30 -1.07 2.50 13.45
CA LEU A 30 -0.74 3.70 12.69
C LEU A 30 0.69 3.61 12.15
N LEU A 31 0.81 3.80 10.85
CA LEU A 31 2.09 3.84 10.13
C LEU A 31 2.30 5.24 9.53
N ARG A 32 3.55 5.70 9.50
CA ARG A 32 3.90 6.94 8.78
C ARG A 32 3.76 6.77 7.28
N THR A 33 4.12 5.60 6.76
CA THR A 33 4.08 5.24 5.34
C THR A 33 3.49 3.84 5.21
N MET A 34 2.51 3.66 4.35
CA MET A 34 1.86 2.38 4.11
C MET A 34 2.67 1.50 3.15
N SER A 35 3.27 2.12 2.12
CA SER A 35 4.00 1.42 1.06
C SER A 35 5.12 0.52 1.61
N GLY A 36 5.11 -0.75 1.24
CA GLY A 36 6.07 -1.77 1.63
C GLY A 36 5.96 -2.26 3.09
N TRP A 37 5.11 -1.64 3.92
CA TRP A 37 4.93 -2.00 5.33
C TRP A 37 3.58 -2.63 5.61
N SER A 38 2.51 -2.06 5.06
CA SER A 38 1.14 -2.51 5.33
C SER A 38 0.93 -4.00 5.03
N GLU A 39 1.38 -4.47 3.87
CA GLU A 39 1.28 -5.87 3.47
C GLU A 39 2.05 -6.80 4.41
N THR A 40 3.26 -6.39 4.82
CA THR A 40 4.08 -7.15 5.77
C THR A 40 3.37 -7.26 7.12
N PHE A 41 2.78 -6.18 7.63
CA PHE A 41 2.02 -6.20 8.87
C PHE A 41 0.78 -7.08 8.77
N VAL A 42 0.01 -6.97 7.69
CA VAL A 42 -1.18 -7.81 7.45
C VAL A 42 -0.78 -9.28 7.42
N ARG A 43 0.22 -9.64 6.60
CA ARG A 43 0.69 -11.02 6.46
C ARG A 43 1.14 -11.62 7.78
N VAL A 44 2.03 -10.92 8.50
CA VAL A 44 2.56 -11.41 9.79
C VAL A 44 1.46 -11.55 10.84
N LEU A 45 0.48 -10.65 10.89
CA LEU A 45 -0.63 -10.77 11.83
C LEU A 45 -1.56 -11.94 11.47
N GLN A 46 -1.83 -12.15 10.18
CA GLN A 46 -2.64 -13.27 9.70
C GLN A 46 -1.94 -14.62 9.92
N GLU A 47 -0.63 -14.70 9.67
CA GLU A 47 0.18 -15.90 9.99
C GLU A 47 0.10 -16.25 11.49
N GLU A 48 -0.01 -15.24 12.35
CA GLU A 48 -0.19 -15.38 13.79
C GLU A 48 -1.67 -15.57 14.22
N GLY A 49 -2.60 -15.76 13.27
CA GLY A 49 -4.02 -15.96 13.55
C GLY A 49 -4.77 -14.72 14.01
N ILE A 50 -4.19 -13.51 13.81
CA ILE A 50 -4.82 -12.24 14.16
C ILE A 50 -5.44 -11.65 12.89
N PRO A 51 -6.77 -11.50 12.80
CA PRO A 51 -7.41 -10.87 11.65
C PRO A 51 -6.95 -9.41 11.54
N ALA A 52 -6.40 -9.04 10.40
CA ALA A 52 -5.89 -7.70 10.14
C ALA A 52 -6.24 -7.25 8.73
N CYS A 53 -6.57 -5.98 8.58
CA CYS A 53 -6.82 -5.34 7.29
C CYS A 53 -6.08 -4.00 7.20
N ALA A 54 -5.53 -3.72 6.02
CA ALA A 54 -4.88 -2.44 5.74
C ALA A 54 -5.87 -1.51 5.03
N GLN A 55 -6.05 -0.31 5.56
CA GLN A 55 -6.77 0.76 4.86
C GLN A 55 -5.77 1.53 3.99
N SER A 56 -5.53 1.05 2.77
CA SER A 56 -4.74 1.77 1.77
C SER A 56 -5.68 2.58 0.88
N ARG A 57 -5.41 3.87 0.70
CA ARG A 57 -6.03 4.68 -0.37
C ARG A 57 -5.27 4.58 -1.68
N GLU A 58 -4.07 4.04 -1.64
CA GLU A 58 -3.21 3.88 -2.80
C GLU A 58 -3.09 2.40 -3.13
N GLY A 59 -3.19 2.07 -4.40
CA GLY A 59 -2.93 0.72 -4.87
C GLY A 59 -4.14 -0.10 -5.29
N TYR A 60 -5.37 0.42 -5.22
CA TYR A 60 -6.55 -0.30 -5.70
C TYR A 60 -6.39 -0.80 -7.14
N PHE A 61 -5.95 0.08 -8.03
CA PHE A 61 -5.70 -0.29 -9.42
C PHE A 61 -4.44 -1.14 -9.64
N GLN A 62 -3.63 -1.35 -8.58
CA GLN A 62 -2.42 -2.19 -8.61
C GLN A 62 -2.68 -3.57 -7.98
N THR A 63 -3.84 -3.78 -7.37
CA THR A 63 -4.20 -5.10 -6.86
C THR A 63 -4.30 -6.07 -8.02
N VAL A 64 -3.80 -7.30 -7.83
CA VAL A 64 -3.67 -8.30 -8.89
C VAL A 64 -5.01 -8.59 -9.57
N GLU A 65 -6.08 -8.71 -8.78
CA GLU A 65 -7.43 -8.99 -9.28
C GLU A 65 -7.98 -7.86 -10.16
N VAL A 66 -7.76 -6.60 -9.78
CA VAL A 66 -8.23 -5.43 -10.54
C VAL A 66 -7.34 -5.22 -11.77
N GLU A 67 -6.01 -5.32 -11.62
CA GLU A 67 -5.08 -5.14 -12.72
C GLU A 67 -5.26 -6.18 -13.81
N THR A 68 -5.51 -7.45 -13.45
CA THR A 68 -5.81 -8.52 -14.40
C THR A 68 -7.07 -8.20 -15.21
N LEU A 69 -8.15 -7.76 -14.56
CA LEU A 69 -9.39 -7.37 -15.26
C LEU A 69 -9.18 -6.15 -16.15
N LEU A 70 -8.46 -5.14 -15.68
CA LEU A 70 -8.15 -3.97 -16.50
C LEU A 70 -7.23 -4.31 -17.69
N ALA A 71 -6.30 -5.22 -17.52
CA ALA A 71 -5.49 -5.74 -18.64
C ALA A 71 -6.36 -6.45 -19.67
N TYR A 72 -7.32 -7.26 -19.20
CA TYR A 72 -8.27 -7.93 -20.08
C TYR A 72 -9.16 -6.94 -20.84
N LEU A 73 -9.70 -5.94 -20.19
CA LEU A 73 -10.47 -4.87 -20.87
C LEU A 73 -9.63 -4.11 -21.90
N ARG A 74 -8.33 -3.89 -21.63
CA ARG A 74 -7.42 -3.25 -22.60
C ARG A 74 -7.22 -4.07 -23.86
N ILE A 75 -7.11 -5.39 -23.75
CA ILE A 75 -6.97 -6.25 -24.94
C ILE A 75 -8.30 -6.43 -25.70
N LEU A 76 -9.42 -6.29 -25.03
CA LEU A 76 -10.73 -6.21 -25.71
C LEU A 76 -10.83 -4.94 -26.55
N ASP A 77 -10.27 -3.83 -26.08
CA ASP A 77 -10.19 -2.57 -26.84
C ASP A 77 -9.12 -2.67 -27.95
N ASN A 78 -7.90 -3.03 -27.58
CA ASN A 78 -6.79 -3.18 -28.53
C ASN A 78 -5.92 -4.42 -28.18
N PRO A 79 -6.03 -5.50 -28.94
CA PRO A 79 -5.34 -6.77 -28.65
C PRO A 79 -3.83 -6.72 -28.92
N THR A 80 -3.32 -5.72 -29.64
CA THR A 80 -1.89 -5.62 -29.97
C THR A 80 -1.04 -5.08 -28.82
N GLN A 81 -1.64 -4.74 -27.68
CA GLN A 81 -0.91 -4.32 -26.48
C GLN A 81 -0.25 -5.52 -25.81
N GLU A 82 1.05 -5.68 -25.99
CA GLU A 82 1.80 -6.88 -25.57
C GLU A 82 1.75 -7.14 -24.06
N ILE A 83 1.99 -6.11 -23.23
CA ILE A 83 1.99 -6.26 -21.76
C ILE A 83 0.59 -6.64 -21.23
N PRO A 84 -0.50 -5.94 -21.59
CA PRO A 84 -1.85 -6.35 -21.21
C PRO A 84 -2.22 -7.74 -21.72
N LEU A 85 -1.80 -8.12 -22.94
CA LEU A 85 -2.06 -9.45 -23.49
C LEU A 85 -1.37 -10.53 -22.65
N ALA A 86 -0.07 -10.41 -22.42
CA ALA A 86 0.67 -11.36 -21.59
C ALA A 86 0.10 -11.45 -20.16
N ALA A 87 -0.26 -10.30 -19.54
CA ALA A 87 -0.87 -10.26 -18.21
C ALA A 87 -2.25 -10.95 -18.17
N SER A 88 -3.06 -10.77 -19.21
CA SER A 88 -4.39 -11.40 -19.31
C SER A 88 -4.31 -12.90 -19.59
N MET A 89 -3.32 -13.33 -20.36
CA MET A 89 -3.06 -14.74 -20.62
C MET A 89 -2.49 -15.44 -19.40
N HIS A 90 -1.58 -14.76 -18.68
CA HIS A 90 -0.98 -15.28 -17.44
C HIS A 90 -1.99 -15.22 -16.29
N GLY A 91 -2.18 -16.31 -15.57
CA GLY A 91 -3.02 -16.34 -14.37
C GLY A 91 -4.46 -16.79 -14.64
N LEU A 92 -5.39 -16.25 -13.82
CA LEU A 92 -6.73 -16.83 -13.65
C LEU A 92 -7.63 -16.75 -14.90
N LEU A 93 -7.54 -15.69 -15.70
CA LEU A 93 -8.42 -15.53 -16.88
C LEU A 93 -7.98 -16.36 -18.07
N GLY A 94 -6.68 -16.33 -18.41
CA GLY A 94 -6.15 -17.08 -19.55
C GLY A 94 -5.64 -18.46 -19.18
N GLY A 95 -5.21 -18.66 -17.93
CA GLY A 95 -4.70 -19.93 -17.42
C GLY A 95 -3.34 -20.35 -17.99
N PHE A 96 -2.61 -19.45 -18.67
CA PHE A 96 -1.28 -19.76 -19.22
C PHE A 96 -0.22 -19.61 -18.13
N ILE A 97 0.76 -20.52 -18.14
CA ILE A 97 1.94 -20.44 -17.29
C ILE A 97 3.08 -19.72 -18.02
N SER A 98 4.04 -19.19 -17.26
CA SER A 98 5.16 -18.41 -17.83
C SER A 98 5.97 -19.18 -18.87
N THR A 99 6.12 -20.50 -18.72
CA THR A 99 6.82 -21.36 -19.67
C THR A 99 6.07 -21.49 -21.01
N GLU A 100 4.75 -21.56 -20.99
CA GLU A 100 3.92 -21.56 -22.21
C GLU A 100 4.06 -20.24 -22.98
N LEU A 101 4.01 -19.10 -22.26
CA LEU A 101 4.18 -17.78 -22.89
C LEU A 101 5.59 -17.61 -23.48
N ALA A 102 6.61 -18.09 -22.77
CA ALA A 102 7.99 -18.06 -23.26
C ALA A 102 8.15 -18.95 -24.51
N GLN A 103 7.52 -20.11 -24.54
CA GLN A 103 7.54 -21.03 -25.68
C GLN A 103 6.87 -20.41 -26.92
N ILE A 104 5.71 -19.78 -26.77
CA ILE A 104 5.04 -19.05 -27.84
C ILE A 104 5.97 -17.98 -28.43
N ARG A 105 6.64 -17.20 -27.56
CA ARG A 105 7.54 -16.13 -28.00
C ARG A 105 8.81 -16.64 -28.65
N ALA A 106 9.36 -17.76 -28.19
CA ALA A 106 10.61 -18.33 -28.70
C ALA A 106 10.43 -19.11 -30.02
N GLY A 107 9.21 -19.64 -30.27
CA GLY A 107 8.94 -20.45 -31.45
C GLY A 107 8.72 -19.66 -32.73
N GLU A 108 8.49 -18.37 -32.66
CA GLU A 108 8.05 -17.56 -33.78
C GLU A 108 8.85 -16.24 -33.87
N ASP A 109 9.46 -15.98 -35.01
CA ASP A 109 10.19 -14.74 -35.30
C ASP A 109 9.23 -13.63 -35.80
N HIS A 110 8.28 -13.27 -34.95
CA HIS A 110 7.32 -12.20 -35.21
C HIS A 110 7.66 -10.91 -34.46
N PRO A 111 7.40 -9.72 -35.05
CA PRO A 111 7.76 -8.44 -34.44
C PRO A 111 6.99 -8.17 -33.14
N GLY A 112 5.76 -8.71 -32.99
CA GLY A 112 4.90 -8.51 -31.85
C GLY A 112 4.48 -9.82 -31.16
N PHE A 113 4.23 -9.75 -29.83
CA PHE A 113 3.75 -10.92 -29.08
C PHE A 113 2.36 -11.38 -29.51
N TYR A 114 1.48 -10.45 -29.91
CA TYR A 114 0.16 -10.79 -30.44
C TYR A 114 0.26 -11.60 -31.72
N ASP A 115 1.14 -11.20 -32.65
CA ASP A 115 1.35 -11.88 -33.90
C ASP A 115 1.95 -13.27 -33.69
N ALA A 116 2.91 -13.41 -32.78
CA ALA A 116 3.47 -14.69 -32.36
C ALA A 116 2.38 -15.63 -31.79
N CYS A 117 1.51 -15.12 -30.93
CA CYS A 117 0.39 -15.89 -30.38
C CYS A 117 -0.59 -16.36 -31.48
N ARG A 118 -0.87 -15.49 -32.46
CA ARG A 118 -1.77 -15.84 -33.58
C ARG A 118 -1.15 -16.91 -34.49
N ALA A 119 0.13 -16.75 -34.84
CA ALA A 119 0.86 -17.70 -35.63
C ALA A 119 0.97 -19.09 -34.93
N TYR A 120 1.24 -19.05 -33.62
CA TYR A 120 1.29 -20.29 -32.81
C TYR A 120 -0.08 -20.96 -32.71
N ALA A 121 -1.17 -20.20 -32.62
CA ALA A 121 -2.54 -20.75 -32.62
C ALA A 121 -2.91 -21.45 -33.92
N GLU A 122 -2.27 -21.09 -35.04
CA GLU A 122 -2.46 -21.71 -36.36
C GLU A 122 -1.52 -22.90 -36.59
N ASN A 123 -0.23 -22.72 -36.28
CA ASN A 123 0.83 -23.65 -36.72
C ASN A 123 1.71 -24.18 -35.57
N GLY A 124 1.40 -23.89 -34.31
CA GLY A 124 2.23 -24.28 -33.17
C GLY A 124 2.40 -25.79 -33.03
N GLU A 125 3.58 -26.22 -32.60
CA GLU A 125 3.95 -27.66 -32.53
C GLU A 125 3.13 -28.42 -31.47
N GLN A 126 2.82 -27.78 -30.32
CA GLN A 126 2.07 -28.45 -29.24
C GLN A 126 0.56 -28.26 -29.40
N GLU A 127 -0.14 -29.38 -29.69
CA GLU A 127 -1.58 -29.40 -29.91
C GLU A 127 -2.37 -28.78 -28.72
N GLU A 128 -2.01 -29.13 -27.47
CA GLU A 128 -2.72 -28.66 -26.29
C GLU A 128 -2.60 -27.13 -26.13
N LEU A 129 -1.39 -26.58 -26.32
CA LEU A 129 -1.15 -25.16 -26.24
C LEU A 129 -1.82 -24.41 -27.39
N ARG A 130 -1.82 -24.97 -28.60
CA ARG A 130 -2.52 -24.45 -29.77
C ARG A 130 -4.01 -24.34 -29.53
N GLN A 131 -4.66 -25.41 -29.05
CA GLN A 131 -6.09 -25.42 -28.73
C GLN A 131 -6.44 -24.45 -27.59
N LYS A 132 -5.55 -24.32 -26.60
CA LYS A 132 -5.71 -23.36 -25.51
C LYS A 132 -5.70 -21.90 -26.01
N LEU A 133 -4.77 -21.58 -26.91
CA LEU A 133 -4.71 -20.27 -27.58
C LEU A 133 -5.95 -20.00 -28.43
N GLN A 134 -6.38 -20.96 -29.22
CA GLN A 134 -7.59 -20.85 -30.07
C GLN A 134 -8.81 -20.54 -29.20
N ARG A 135 -8.98 -21.28 -28.10
CA ARG A 135 -10.09 -21.03 -27.14
C ARG A 135 -10.02 -19.63 -26.55
N PHE A 136 -8.84 -19.20 -26.10
CA PHE A 136 -8.63 -17.85 -25.53
C PHE A 136 -8.98 -16.76 -26.53
N PHE A 137 -8.49 -16.86 -27.77
CA PHE A 137 -8.80 -15.89 -28.82
C PHE A 137 -10.27 -15.89 -29.24
N ALA A 138 -10.89 -17.06 -29.34
CA ALA A 138 -12.32 -17.15 -29.64
C ALA A 138 -13.18 -16.50 -28.56
N GLN A 139 -12.86 -16.71 -27.28
CA GLN A 139 -13.53 -16.07 -26.16
C GLN A 139 -13.30 -14.55 -26.15
N MET A 140 -12.06 -14.12 -26.35
CA MET A 140 -11.71 -12.71 -26.45
C MET A 140 -12.48 -12.00 -27.57
N GLU A 141 -12.56 -12.60 -28.75
CA GLU A 141 -13.29 -12.02 -29.89
C GLU A 141 -14.80 -11.96 -29.63
N ASN A 142 -15.37 -12.97 -28.98
CA ASN A 142 -16.77 -12.95 -28.56
C ASN A 142 -17.06 -11.75 -27.62
N TYR A 143 -16.21 -11.53 -26.62
CA TYR A 143 -16.38 -10.37 -25.72
C TYR A 143 -16.13 -9.03 -26.45
N ARG A 144 -15.21 -8.97 -27.41
CA ARG A 144 -15.01 -7.77 -28.23
C ARG A 144 -16.25 -7.41 -29.04
N GLN A 145 -16.92 -8.40 -29.64
CA GLN A 145 -18.17 -8.18 -30.35
C GLN A 145 -19.26 -7.68 -29.40
N ARG A 146 -19.40 -8.30 -28.22
CA ARG A 146 -20.37 -7.86 -27.20
C ARG A 146 -20.08 -6.46 -26.68
N ALA A 147 -18.82 -6.08 -26.52
CA ALA A 147 -18.43 -4.75 -26.05
C ALA A 147 -18.94 -3.59 -26.91
N THR A 148 -19.36 -3.86 -28.15
CA THR A 148 -19.91 -2.82 -29.05
C THR A 148 -21.34 -2.41 -28.72
N TYR A 149 -22.10 -3.26 -28.04
CA TYR A 149 -23.53 -3.03 -27.75
C TYR A 149 -23.92 -3.27 -26.29
N THR A 150 -23.00 -3.79 -25.46
CA THR A 150 -23.22 -4.06 -24.05
C THR A 150 -22.56 -2.97 -23.19
N SER A 151 -23.18 -2.65 -22.06
CA SER A 151 -22.59 -1.74 -21.10
C SER A 151 -21.27 -2.29 -20.51
N VAL A 152 -20.36 -1.43 -20.08
CA VAL A 152 -19.07 -1.90 -19.48
C VAL A 152 -19.31 -2.69 -18.21
N HIS A 153 -20.31 -2.29 -17.40
CA HIS A 153 -20.71 -3.00 -16.21
C HIS A 153 -21.19 -4.43 -16.56
N ASP A 154 -22.09 -4.57 -17.54
CA ASP A 154 -22.67 -5.85 -17.91
C ASP A 154 -21.62 -6.74 -18.57
N LEU A 155 -20.77 -6.17 -19.42
CA LEU A 155 -19.64 -6.88 -20.02
C LEU A 155 -18.68 -7.45 -18.95
N LEU A 156 -18.33 -6.63 -17.95
CA LEU A 156 -17.50 -7.09 -16.82
C LEU A 156 -18.20 -8.21 -16.04
N TRP A 157 -19.50 -8.06 -15.78
CA TRP A 157 -20.27 -9.07 -15.07
C TRP A 157 -20.33 -10.40 -15.84
N GLU A 158 -20.53 -10.36 -17.16
CA GLU A 158 -20.48 -11.54 -18.04
C GLU A 158 -19.10 -12.20 -18.00
N ILE A 159 -18.02 -11.43 -18.14
CA ILE A 159 -16.65 -11.95 -18.03
C ILE A 159 -16.44 -12.67 -16.70
N LEU A 160 -16.80 -12.04 -15.59
CA LEU A 160 -16.59 -12.56 -14.25
C LEU A 160 -17.36 -13.88 -14.00
N THR A 161 -18.59 -13.95 -14.50
CA THR A 161 -19.46 -15.12 -14.32
C THR A 161 -19.13 -16.27 -15.28
N GLU A 162 -18.93 -15.98 -16.56
CA GLU A 162 -18.63 -16.99 -17.57
C GLU A 162 -17.24 -17.62 -17.38
N THR A 163 -16.26 -16.88 -16.90
CA THR A 163 -14.91 -17.41 -16.62
C THR A 163 -14.78 -18.05 -15.23
N GLY A 164 -15.76 -17.91 -14.35
CA GLY A 164 -15.67 -18.35 -12.96
C GLY A 164 -14.63 -17.58 -12.14
N TYR A 165 -14.26 -16.39 -12.58
CA TYR A 165 -13.21 -15.58 -11.95
C TYR A 165 -13.50 -15.25 -10.49
N LEU A 166 -14.78 -14.97 -10.16
CA LEU A 166 -15.19 -14.66 -8.79
C LEU A 166 -14.93 -15.82 -7.82
N ASP A 167 -15.19 -17.06 -8.25
CA ASP A 167 -14.97 -18.23 -7.40
C ASP A 167 -13.47 -18.52 -7.22
N GLN A 168 -12.69 -18.29 -8.28
CA GLN A 168 -11.24 -18.45 -8.25
C GLN A 168 -10.59 -17.44 -7.29
N ILE A 169 -10.93 -16.15 -7.36
CA ILE A 169 -10.36 -15.13 -6.47
C ILE A 169 -10.80 -15.33 -5.01
N ARG A 170 -12.02 -15.83 -4.78
CA ARG A 170 -12.51 -16.15 -3.44
C ARG A 170 -11.71 -17.26 -2.78
N ALA A 171 -11.22 -18.23 -3.54
CA ALA A 171 -10.40 -19.33 -3.04
C ALA A 171 -8.95 -18.92 -2.70
N LEU A 172 -8.49 -17.76 -3.15
CA LEU A 172 -7.14 -17.25 -2.86
C LEU A 172 -7.05 -16.65 -1.45
N PRO A 173 -5.83 -16.57 -0.88
CA PRO A 173 -5.60 -15.85 0.38
C PRO A 173 -6.13 -14.40 0.27
N GLY A 174 -6.90 -13.97 1.28
CA GLY A 174 -7.56 -12.66 1.27
C GLY A 174 -8.74 -12.56 0.28
N GLY A 175 -9.37 -13.68 -0.09
CA GLY A 175 -10.42 -13.76 -1.10
C GLY A 175 -11.59 -12.80 -0.88
N GLU A 176 -12.01 -12.58 0.36
CA GLU A 176 -13.08 -11.60 0.66
C GLU A 176 -12.68 -10.16 0.28
N GLN A 177 -11.43 -9.76 0.55
CA GLN A 177 -10.94 -8.44 0.16
C GLN A 177 -10.83 -8.31 -1.37
N ARG A 178 -10.34 -9.37 -2.03
CA ARG A 178 -10.25 -9.43 -3.49
C ARG A 178 -11.64 -9.32 -4.14
N LEU A 179 -12.62 -10.02 -3.59
CA LEU A 179 -14.00 -9.93 -4.04
C LEU A 179 -14.55 -8.51 -3.89
N ALA A 180 -14.34 -7.88 -2.72
CA ALA A 180 -14.75 -6.50 -2.49
C ALA A 180 -14.09 -5.51 -3.47
N ASN A 181 -12.82 -5.73 -3.83
CA ASN A 181 -12.12 -4.94 -4.85
C ASN A 181 -12.77 -5.09 -6.23
N VAL A 182 -13.16 -6.30 -6.62
CA VAL A 182 -13.85 -6.53 -7.91
C VAL A 182 -15.26 -5.93 -7.91
N GLU A 183 -16.01 -6.06 -6.82
CA GLU A 183 -17.32 -5.42 -6.66
C GLU A 183 -17.22 -3.89 -6.76
N MET A 184 -16.16 -3.30 -6.20
CA MET A 184 -15.89 -1.87 -6.36
C MET A 184 -15.60 -1.51 -7.82
N LEU A 185 -14.90 -2.34 -8.59
CA LEU A 185 -14.69 -2.10 -10.03
C LEU A 185 -16.02 -2.10 -10.78
N LEU A 186 -16.91 -3.05 -10.50
CA LEU A 186 -18.26 -3.11 -11.08
C LEU A 186 -19.07 -1.86 -10.72
N ALA A 187 -19.03 -1.41 -9.46
CA ALA A 187 -19.69 -0.18 -9.04
C ALA A 187 -19.16 1.05 -9.79
N LYS A 188 -17.84 1.12 -10.00
CA LYS A 188 -17.21 2.20 -10.78
C LYS A 188 -17.59 2.16 -12.26
N ALA A 189 -17.68 0.98 -12.85
CA ALA A 189 -18.17 0.83 -14.22
C ALA A 189 -19.63 1.33 -14.35
N ARG A 190 -20.49 0.98 -13.39
CA ARG A 190 -21.88 1.45 -13.32
C ARG A 190 -21.99 2.96 -13.14
N ASP A 191 -21.17 3.55 -12.27
CA ASP A 191 -21.17 4.99 -12.04
C ASP A 191 -20.65 5.77 -13.27
N TYR A 192 -19.66 5.19 -13.97
CA TYR A 192 -19.14 5.75 -15.21
C TYR A 192 -20.22 5.86 -16.30
N GLU A 193 -21.11 4.88 -16.40
CA GLU A 193 -22.18 4.87 -17.40
C GLU A 193 -23.26 5.94 -17.19
N LYS A 194 -23.34 6.50 -15.98
CA LYS A 194 -24.21 7.67 -15.72
C LYS A 194 -23.66 8.97 -16.34
N ILE A 195 -22.40 8.96 -16.79
CA ILE A 195 -21.75 10.09 -17.44
C ILE A 195 -21.99 9.97 -18.96
N SER A 196 -21.99 11.07 -19.68
CA SER A 196 -22.34 11.14 -21.12
C SER A 196 -21.41 10.39 -22.08
N TYR A 197 -20.31 9.80 -21.61
CA TYR A 197 -19.37 9.04 -22.43
C TYR A 197 -19.59 7.55 -22.22
N HIS A 198 -19.95 6.82 -23.26
CA HIS A 198 -20.21 5.39 -23.22
C HIS A 198 -19.15 4.60 -23.98
N GLY A 199 -19.02 3.31 -23.65
CA GLY A 199 -18.20 2.32 -24.33
C GLY A 199 -16.85 2.02 -23.69
N LEU A 200 -16.33 0.86 -24.03
CA LEU A 200 -15.15 0.24 -23.44
C LEU A 200 -13.90 1.12 -23.59
N PHE A 201 -13.66 1.68 -24.78
CA PHE A 201 -12.52 2.55 -25.07
C PHE A 201 -12.45 3.73 -24.10
N HIS A 202 -13.56 4.43 -23.93
CA HIS A 202 -13.62 5.61 -23.06
C HIS A 202 -13.47 5.25 -21.58
N PHE A 203 -14.00 4.11 -21.16
CA PHE A 203 -13.82 3.61 -19.80
C PHE A 203 -12.35 3.27 -19.51
N VAL A 204 -11.68 2.54 -20.40
CA VAL A 204 -10.24 2.24 -20.24
C VAL A 204 -9.43 3.53 -20.12
N ARG A 205 -9.69 4.52 -20.98
CA ARG A 205 -9.04 5.84 -20.92
C ARG A 205 -9.34 6.60 -19.63
N TYR A 206 -10.56 6.49 -19.14
CA TYR A 206 -10.95 7.09 -17.86
C TYR A 206 -10.12 6.51 -16.71
N ILE A 207 -10.01 5.18 -16.63
CA ILE A 207 -9.20 4.50 -15.62
C ILE A 207 -7.70 4.86 -15.73
N GLU A 208 -7.16 4.92 -16.95
CA GLU A 208 -5.76 5.32 -17.18
C GLU A 208 -5.49 6.75 -16.70
N ARG A 209 -6.41 7.67 -16.93
CA ARG A 209 -6.31 9.04 -16.40
C ARG A 209 -6.32 9.05 -14.87
N MET A 210 -7.20 8.29 -14.27
CA MET A 210 -7.25 8.19 -12.81
C MET A 210 -5.93 7.64 -12.22
N LYS A 211 -5.38 6.58 -12.80
CA LYS A 211 -4.06 6.06 -12.44
C LYS A 211 -2.96 7.13 -12.58
N LYS A 212 -2.95 7.87 -13.68
CA LYS A 212 -1.95 8.90 -13.97
C LYS A 212 -1.98 10.08 -12.99
N TYR A 213 -3.18 10.50 -12.58
CA TYR A 213 -3.36 11.61 -11.63
C TYR A 213 -3.37 11.18 -10.17
N GLN A 214 -2.98 9.92 -9.89
CA GLN A 214 -2.99 9.35 -8.53
C GLN A 214 -4.34 9.51 -7.82
N MET A 215 -5.43 9.57 -8.58
CA MET A 215 -6.79 9.54 -8.07
C MET A 215 -7.16 8.08 -7.75
N ASP A 216 -6.35 7.41 -6.94
CA ASP A 216 -6.60 6.05 -6.52
C ASP A 216 -7.62 6.04 -5.38
N PHE A 217 -8.55 5.11 -5.42
CA PHE A 217 -9.67 5.07 -4.46
C PHE A 217 -9.33 4.30 -3.17
N GLY A 218 -8.13 3.75 -3.07
CA GLY A 218 -7.83 2.76 -2.06
C GLY A 218 -8.59 1.45 -2.26
N GLU A 219 -8.16 0.40 -1.60
CA GLU A 219 -8.88 -0.87 -1.60
C GLU A 219 -10.30 -0.72 -1.05
N ALA A 220 -11.24 -1.54 -1.53
CA ALA A 220 -12.62 -1.51 -1.08
C ALA A 220 -12.69 -1.70 0.43
N ALA A 221 -13.28 -0.75 1.14
CA ALA A 221 -13.53 -0.92 2.55
C ALA A 221 -14.53 -2.07 2.73
N MET A 222 -14.15 -3.11 3.45
CA MET A 222 -15.07 -4.19 3.83
C MET A 222 -16.11 -3.64 4.79
N THR A 223 -17.19 -3.07 4.23
CA THR A 223 -18.34 -2.57 4.97
C THR A 223 -19.09 -3.75 5.60
N GLY A 224 -18.75 -4.08 6.81
CA GLY A 224 -19.46 -5.12 7.57
C GLY A 224 -18.59 -5.89 8.57
N LYS A 225 -17.28 -5.96 8.38
CA LYS A 225 -16.36 -6.67 9.29
C LYS A 225 -15.29 -5.79 9.92
N ASN A 226 -15.34 -4.46 9.77
CA ASN A 226 -14.38 -3.56 10.41
C ASN A 226 -14.35 -3.66 11.95
N GLY A 227 -15.38 -4.25 12.56
CA GLY A 227 -15.41 -4.54 14.00
C GLY A 227 -14.65 -5.80 14.43
N GLU A 228 -14.25 -6.67 13.49
CA GLU A 228 -13.65 -7.98 13.79
C GLU A 228 -12.18 -8.10 13.42
N ALA A 229 -11.55 -7.06 12.87
CA ALA A 229 -10.14 -7.08 12.44
C ALA A 229 -9.36 -5.87 12.93
N VAL A 230 -8.06 -6.08 13.20
CA VAL A 230 -7.10 -5.01 13.51
C VAL A 230 -6.92 -4.14 12.26
N GLN A 231 -7.15 -2.84 12.41
CA GLN A 231 -7.02 -1.90 11.30
C GLN A 231 -5.59 -1.37 11.20
N ILE A 232 -5.04 -1.34 9.98
CA ILE A 232 -3.73 -0.76 9.69
C ILE A 232 -3.96 0.41 8.76
N MET A 233 -3.54 1.61 9.17
CA MET A 233 -3.73 2.82 8.37
C MET A 233 -2.58 3.81 8.53
N SER A 234 -2.50 4.79 7.61
CA SER A 234 -1.54 5.88 7.78
C SER A 234 -2.00 6.87 8.85
N THR A 235 -1.04 7.51 9.52
CA THR A 235 -1.34 8.55 10.50
C THR A 235 -2.17 9.69 9.90
N HIS A 236 -1.98 10.02 8.61
CA HIS A 236 -2.79 11.03 7.94
C HIS A 236 -4.27 10.64 7.84
N HIS A 237 -4.54 9.37 7.60
CA HIS A 237 -5.90 8.81 7.52
C HIS A 237 -6.62 8.79 8.84
N SER A 238 -5.89 8.67 9.94
CA SER A 238 -6.46 8.66 11.28
C SER A 238 -6.89 10.05 11.77
N LYS A 239 -6.62 11.13 11.00
CA LYS A 239 -7.00 12.49 11.38
C LYS A 239 -8.53 12.61 11.50
N GLY A 240 -9.00 13.02 12.69
CA GLY A 240 -10.42 13.14 13.00
C GLY A 240 -11.07 11.84 13.50
N LEU A 241 -10.35 10.72 13.49
CA LEU A 241 -10.80 9.45 14.07
C LEU A 241 -10.16 9.25 15.45
N GLU A 242 -10.79 8.45 16.29
CA GLU A 242 -10.25 8.06 17.60
C GLU A 242 -10.52 6.57 17.83
N PHE A 243 -9.58 5.90 18.49
CA PHE A 243 -9.63 4.47 18.72
C PHE A 243 -9.32 4.12 20.16
N PRO A 244 -9.96 3.11 20.76
CA PRO A 244 -9.65 2.68 22.12
C PRO A 244 -8.17 2.34 22.31
N VAL A 245 -7.58 1.56 21.39
CA VAL A 245 -6.19 1.11 21.46
C VAL A 245 -5.46 1.48 20.17
N VAL A 246 -4.36 2.22 20.30
CA VAL A 246 -3.54 2.67 19.16
C VAL A 246 -2.11 2.16 19.30
N PHE A 247 -1.64 1.50 18.25
CA PHE A 247 -0.23 1.19 18.05
C PHE A 247 0.36 2.20 17.06
N ALA A 248 1.26 3.07 17.48
CA ALA A 248 2.07 3.87 16.58
C ALA A 248 3.36 3.09 16.30
N ALA A 249 3.49 2.57 15.07
CA ALA A 249 4.56 1.64 14.73
C ALA A 249 5.58 2.24 13.75
N GLY A 250 6.82 1.74 13.83
CA GLY A 250 7.91 2.18 12.97
C GLY A 250 8.52 3.53 13.36
N LEU A 251 8.39 3.95 14.62
CA LEU A 251 8.83 5.26 15.11
C LEU A 251 10.36 5.45 15.09
N GLY A 252 11.14 4.38 14.94
CA GLY A 252 12.60 4.45 14.76
C GLY A 252 13.04 4.65 13.32
N LYS A 253 12.12 4.62 12.34
CA LYS A 253 12.44 4.81 10.92
C LYS A 253 12.91 6.25 10.68
N THR A 254 14.00 6.38 9.91
CA THR A 254 14.54 7.70 9.54
C THR A 254 13.61 8.45 8.60
N PHE A 255 13.51 9.77 8.81
CA PHE A 255 12.73 10.65 7.95
C PHE A 255 13.29 10.69 6.52
N ASN A 256 12.41 10.82 5.54
CA ASN A 256 12.82 10.95 4.15
C ASN A 256 13.48 12.33 3.93
N LYS A 257 14.70 12.31 3.35
CA LYS A 257 15.48 13.53 3.02
C LYS A 257 15.73 13.66 1.52
N GLN A 258 14.98 12.97 0.67
CA GLN A 258 15.20 12.97 -0.78
C GLN A 258 15.01 14.35 -1.40
N ASP A 259 13.96 15.05 -1.03
CA ASP A 259 13.63 16.39 -1.57
C ASP A 259 14.75 17.41 -1.35
N ALA A 260 15.49 17.26 -0.25
CA ALA A 260 16.65 18.12 0.02
C ALA A 260 17.88 17.84 -0.86
N ARG A 261 17.90 16.72 -1.61
CA ARG A 261 19.01 16.29 -2.46
C ARG A 261 18.78 16.59 -3.94
N GLU A 262 17.64 17.12 -4.30
CA GLU A 262 17.30 17.41 -5.69
C GLU A 262 18.23 18.43 -6.34
N LYS A 263 18.37 18.31 -7.68
CA LYS A 263 19.18 19.22 -8.48
C LYS A 263 18.65 20.65 -8.44
N VAL A 264 17.33 20.81 -8.47
CA VAL A 264 16.60 22.06 -8.33
C VAL A 264 15.76 21.97 -7.08
N VAL A 265 15.86 22.95 -6.19
CA VAL A 265 15.03 23.06 -4.99
C VAL A 265 14.11 24.26 -5.12
N CYS A 266 12.86 24.06 -4.69
CA CYS A 266 11.83 25.09 -4.75
C CYS A 266 11.33 25.40 -3.34
N HIS A 267 10.98 26.64 -3.09
CA HIS A 267 10.29 27.05 -1.87
C HIS A 267 9.31 28.18 -2.22
N ASN A 268 8.09 28.12 -1.69
CA ASN A 268 7.02 29.07 -2.01
C ASN A 268 7.38 30.54 -1.71
N ARG A 269 8.16 30.78 -0.66
CA ARG A 269 8.60 32.13 -0.25
C ARG A 269 9.93 32.56 -0.86
N TRP A 270 10.85 31.62 -1.14
CA TRP A 270 12.23 31.91 -1.55
C TRP A 270 12.48 31.62 -3.03
N GLY A 271 11.49 31.08 -3.77
CA GLY A 271 11.58 30.78 -5.19
C GLY A 271 12.43 29.54 -5.49
N LEU A 272 13.31 29.64 -6.48
CA LEU A 272 14.10 28.54 -7.03
C LEU A 272 15.56 28.61 -6.57
N GLY A 273 16.07 27.49 -6.08
CA GLY A 273 17.49 27.31 -5.77
C GLY A 273 18.19 26.38 -6.75
N LEU A 274 19.11 26.92 -7.52
CA LEU A 274 19.90 26.22 -8.55
C LEU A 274 21.36 26.07 -8.14
N ASP A 275 22.05 25.12 -8.77
CA ASP A 275 23.50 25.05 -8.70
C ASP A 275 24.11 26.04 -9.70
N TYR A 276 25.23 26.62 -9.35
CA TYR A 276 26.14 27.26 -10.28
C TYR A 276 26.96 26.20 -10.99
N VAL A 277 26.96 26.26 -12.31
CA VAL A 277 27.70 25.31 -13.15
C VAL A 277 28.66 26.12 -14.01
N ASP A 278 29.94 25.83 -13.87
CA ASP A 278 31.01 26.35 -14.72
C ASP A 278 31.45 25.23 -15.69
N LEU A 279 31.12 25.41 -16.95
CA LEU A 279 31.41 24.41 -17.98
C LEU A 279 32.89 24.37 -18.36
N ASP A 280 33.60 25.50 -18.28
CA ASP A 280 35.02 25.59 -18.63
C ASP A 280 35.87 24.90 -17.56
N GLN A 281 35.58 25.13 -16.32
CA GLN A 281 36.25 24.51 -15.18
C GLN A 281 35.66 23.17 -14.77
N ARG A 282 34.58 22.72 -15.42
CA ARG A 282 33.81 21.51 -15.07
C ARG A 282 33.41 21.45 -13.58
N MET A 283 33.10 22.59 -13.01
CA MET A 283 32.75 22.71 -11.61
C MET A 283 31.23 22.93 -11.41
N ARG A 284 30.72 22.32 -10.39
CA ARG A 284 29.34 22.52 -9.94
C ARG A 284 29.31 22.83 -8.45
N ARG A 285 28.67 23.92 -8.05
CA ARG A 285 28.55 24.36 -6.66
C ARG A 285 27.14 24.80 -6.34
N ALA A 286 26.64 24.40 -5.17
CA ALA A 286 25.34 24.88 -4.69
C ALA A 286 25.42 26.39 -4.38
N THR A 287 24.52 27.18 -4.97
CA THR A 287 24.42 28.61 -4.68
C THR A 287 23.98 28.84 -3.22
N LEU A 288 24.22 30.04 -2.70
CA LEU A 288 23.76 30.41 -1.35
C LEU A 288 22.24 30.28 -1.22
N VAL A 289 21.50 30.71 -2.23
CA VAL A 289 20.03 30.60 -2.29
C VAL A 289 19.60 29.14 -2.19
N LYS A 290 20.24 28.23 -2.95
CA LYS A 290 19.94 26.80 -2.87
C LYS A 290 20.20 26.22 -1.46
N ARG A 291 21.28 26.65 -0.80
CA ARG A 291 21.59 26.19 0.57
C ARG A 291 20.57 26.70 1.58
N LEU A 292 20.12 27.95 1.46
CA LEU A 292 19.10 28.52 2.32
C LEU A 292 17.75 27.80 2.14
N ILE A 293 17.33 27.62 0.88
CA ILE A 293 16.08 26.90 0.57
C ILE A 293 16.13 25.45 1.11
N ARG A 294 17.24 24.74 0.91
CA ARG A 294 17.40 23.39 1.48
C ARG A 294 17.24 23.36 2.99
N ARG A 295 17.86 24.31 3.68
CA ARG A 295 17.75 24.40 5.14
C ARG A 295 16.31 24.70 5.57
N GLN A 296 15.65 25.61 4.88
CA GLN A 296 14.25 25.95 5.18
C GLN A 296 13.33 24.74 4.92
N ASN A 297 13.42 24.11 3.75
CA ASN A 297 12.64 22.92 3.42
C ASN A 297 12.85 21.80 4.44
N GLN A 298 14.08 21.62 4.95
CA GLN A 298 14.35 20.65 5.99
C GLN A 298 13.66 20.99 7.31
N GLN A 299 13.64 22.27 7.71
CA GLN A 299 12.93 22.71 8.91
C GLN A 299 11.41 22.56 8.76
N ASP A 300 10.88 22.92 7.59
CA ASP A 300 9.44 22.79 7.30
C ASP A 300 9.03 21.31 7.31
N SER A 301 9.84 20.42 6.73
CA SER A 301 9.60 18.97 6.76
C SER A 301 9.61 18.42 8.20
N LEU A 302 10.55 18.86 9.04
CA LEU A 302 10.57 18.45 10.46
C LEU A 302 9.35 18.97 11.22
N GLY A 303 8.89 20.19 10.90
CA GLY A 303 7.65 20.73 11.46
C GLY A 303 6.43 19.90 11.09
N GLU A 304 6.35 19.41 9.83
CA GLU A 304 5.29 18.49 9.42
C GLU A 304 5.39 17.13 10.12
N GLU A 305 6.60 16.57 10.27
CA GLU A 305 6.77 15.30 11.02
C GLU A 305 6.33 15.44 12.49
N LEU A 306 6.61 16.59 13.14
CA LEU A 306 6.12 16.86 14.51
C LEU A 306 4.58 16.92 14.57
N ARG A 307 3.93 17.55 13.57
CA ARG A 307 2.46 17.56 13.48
C ARG A 307 1.89 16.16 13.29
N ILE A 308 2.53 15.34 12.46
CA ILE A 308 2.13 13.96 12.24
C ILE A 308 2.29 13.14 13.52
N LEU A 309 3.39 13.31 14.23
CA LEU A 309 3.59 12.69 15.54
C LEU A 309 2.49 13.09 16.52
N TYR A 310 2.19 14.40 16.64
CA TYR A 310 1.10 14.88 17.47
C TYR A 310 -0.24 14.20 17.12
N VAL A 311 -0.55 14.09 15.83
CA VAL A 311 -1.76 13.38 15.40
C VAL A 311 -1.72 11.92 15.86
N ALA A 312 -0.61 11.21 15.66
CA ALA A 312 -0.49 9.80 16.06
C ALA A 312 -0.69 9.61 17.58
N LEU A 313 -0.09 10.49 18.40
CA LEU A 313 -0.17 10.44 19.86
C LEU A 313 -1.57 10.75 20.40
N THR A 314 -2.37 11.54 19.68
CA THR A 314 -3.71 11.99 20.11
C THR A 314 -4.85 11.12 19.59
N ARG A 315 -4.58 10.01 18.90
CA ARG A 315 -5.65 9.11 18.38
C ARG A 315 -6.14 8.09 19.39
N ALA A 316 -5.37 7.80 20.43
CA ALA A 316 -5.74 6.83 21.44
C ALA A 316 -6.70 7.44 22.45
N LYS A 317 -7.83 6.76 22.70
CA LYS A 317 -8.76 7.10 23.78
C LYS A 317 -8.23 6.57 25.12
N GLU A 318 -7.75 5.34 25.17
CA GLU A 318 -7.41 4.67 26.42
C GLU A 318 -5.98 4.17 26.46
N LYS A 319 -5.49 3.55 25.38
CA LYS A 319 -4.17 2.94 25.37
C LYS A 319 -3.38 3.28 24.13
N LEU A 320 -2.20 3.87 24.34
CA LEU A 320 -1.23 4.17 23.29
C LEU A 320 0.00 3.28 23.45
N ILE A 321 0.39 2.61 22.39
CA ILE A 321 1.56 1.73 22.34
C ILE A 321 2.48 2.21 21.23
N LEU A 322 3.67 2.66 21.62
CA LEU A 322 4.70 3.16 20.72
C LEU A 322 5.70 2.04 20.43
N THR A 323 5.95 1.72 19.16
CA THR A 323 6.88 0.66 18.78
C THR A 323 7.85 1.08 17.68
N GLY A 324 9.07 0.57 17.76
CA GLY A 324 10.07 0.77 16.72
C GLY A 324 11.44 0.25 17.14
N MET A 325 12.37 0.28 16.21
CA MET A 325 13.78 -0.09 16.45
C MET A 325 14.62 1.18 16.53
N VAL A 326 15.51 1.22 17.49
CA VAL A 326 16.47 2.31 17.66
C VAL A 326 17.86 1.75 17.92
N PRO A 327 18.91 2.42 17.43
CA PRO A 327 20.28 2.10 17.84
C PRO A 327 20.45 2.32 19.35
N GLU A 328 21.25 1.48 19.99
CA GLU A 328 21.51 1.55 21.44
C GLU A 328 22.00 2.94 21.90
N LYS A 329 22.74 3.63 21.05
CA LYS A 329 23.22 4.99 21.31
C LYS A 329 22.09 6.01 21.58
N VAL A 330 20.93 5.81 20.96
CA VAL A 330 19.77 6.71 21.13
C VAL A 330 19.14 6.53 22.51
N LEU A 331 19.23 5.34 23.07
CA LEU A 331 18.68 5.03 24.40
C LEU A 331 19.44 5.72 25.54
N GLY A 332 20.71 6.08 25.32
CA GLY A 332 21.55 6.80 26.28
C GLY A 332 21.47 8.33 26.19
N GLU A 333 20.78 8.86 25.19
CA GLU A 333 20.62 10.31 25.04
C GLU A 333 19.63 10.84 26.09
N LYS A 334 20.17 11.49 27.14
CA LYS A 334 19.34 12.21 28.13
C LYS A 334 19.04 13.60 27.60
N ALA A 335 17.82 14.09 27.81
CA ALA A 335 17.53 15.50 27.64
C ALA A 335 17.99 16.24 28.91
N ASP A 336 18.70 17.35 28.74
CA ASP A 336 18.73 18.39 29.74
C ASP A 336 17.30 18.94 29.88
N GLU A 337 16.79 19.21 31.04
CA GLU A 337 15.43 19.66 31.42
C GLU A 337 14.41 19.97 30.29
N GLN A 338 14.88 20.39 29.11
CA GLN A 338 14.08 20.62 27.90
C GLN A 338 14.88 20.26 26.64
N LEU A 339 14.21 19.67 25.63
CA LEU A 339 14.79 19.46 24.31
C LEU A 339 15.24 20.79 23.70
N SER A 340 16.54 20.92 23.44
CA SER A 340 17.09 22.11 22.78
C SER A 340 16.64 22.18 21.32
N PHE A 341 16.62 23.41 20.77
CA PHE A 341 16.33 23.61 19.34
C PHE A 341 17.25 22.77 18.43
N THR A 342 18.50 22.60 18.81
CA THR A 342 19.48 21.79 18.09
C THR A 342 19.09 20.31 18.09
N GLN A 343 18.68 19.77 19.24
CA GLN A 343 18.21 18.39 19.34
C GLN A 343 16.95 18.14 18.50
N ILE A 344 16.00 19.07 18.54
CA ILE A 344 14.78 18.97 17.72
C ILE A 344 15.10 18.98 16.23
N THR A 345 15.97 19.90 15.78
CA THR A 345 16.29 20.07 14.35
C THR A 345 17.30 19.06 13.80
N SER A 346 18.06 18.38 14.66
CA SER A 346 18.98 17.31 14.27
C SER A 346 18.34 15.92 14.27
N ALA A 347 17.15 15.77 14.85
CA ALA A 347 16.46 14.49 14.90
C ALA A 347 16.19 13.95 13.49
N ASP A 348 16.33 12.65 13.34
CA ASP A 348 16.09 11.92 12.09
C ASP A 348 15.00 10.87 12.20
N SER A 349 14.44 10.70 13.40
CA SER A 349 13.35 9.76 13.68
C SER A 349 12.49 10.27 14.85
N TYR A 350 11.26 9.74 14.96
CA TYR A 350 10.36 10.13 16.06
C TYR A 350 10.91 9.76 17.44
N PHE A 351 11.61 8.64 17.56
CA PHE A 351 12.17 8.24 18.85
C PHE A 351 13.27 9.17 19.35
N ARG A 352 13.95 9.90 18.46
CA ARG A 352 14.90 10.94 18.90
C ARG A 352 14.22 12.17 19.53
N TRP A 353 12.92 12.33 19.36
CA TRP A 353 12.13 13.31 20.09
C TRP A 353 11.48 12.72 21.35
N ILE A 354 11.01 11.47 21.26
CA ILE A 354 10.23 10.84 22.32
C ILE A 354 11.14 10.39 23.47
N ILE A 355 12.23 9.67 23.20
CA ILE A 355 13.08 9.07 24.24
C ILE A 355 13.66 10.14 25.20
N PRO A 356 14.24 11.24 24.73
CA PRO A 356 14.73 12.27 25.64
C PRO A 356 13.60 12.95 26.44
N ALA A 357 12.39 13.04 25.88
CA ALA A 357 11.25 13.63 26.57
C ALA A 357 10.69 12.73 27.70
N LEU A 358 11.07 11.44 27.72
CA LEU A 358 10.67 10.47 28.75
C LEU A 358 11.67 10.38 29.92
N SER A 359 12.53 11.37 30.11
CA SER A 359 13.49 11.37 31.23
C SER A 359 12.79 11.29 32.59
N GLU A 360 13.44 10.66 33.58
CA GLU A 360 12.86 10.32 34.88
C GLU A 360 12.27 11.51 35.66
N ASP A 361 12.75 12.73 35.39
CA ASP A 361 12.31 13.96 36.09
C ASP A 361 10.97 14.51 35.56
N THR A 362 10.55 14.13 34.35
CA THR A 362 9.28 14.58 33.75
C THR A 362 8.09 13.72 34.12
N CYS A 363 8.32 12.46 34.49
CA CYS A 363 7.32 11.52 34.93
C CYS A 363 7.34 11.44 36.47
N GLY A 364 6.54 12.27 37.15
CA GLY A 364 6.39 12.19 38.61
C GLY A 364 6.10 10.74 39.09
N LYS A 365 6.14 10.55 40.41
CA LYS A 365 6.14 9.25 41.13
C LYS A 365 5.11 8.16 40.75
N GLN A 366 4.21 8.42 39.77
CA GLN A 366 3.34 7.41 39.14
C GLN A 366 3.50 7.54 37.62
N SER A 367 4.53 6.87 37.09
CA SER A 367 4.73 6.80 35.65
C SER A 367 3.61 5.99 35.00
N LEU A 368 2.74 6.67 34.26
CA LEU A 368 1.75 6.05 33.37
C LEU A 368 2.41 5.39 32.14
N ILE A 369 3.73 5.53 32.03
CA ILE A 369 4.53 5.06 30.89
C ILE A 369 5.34 3.84 31.31
N ASN A 370 5.15 2.75 30.60
CA ASN A 370 5.93 1.52 30.75
C ASN A 370 6.82 1.34 29.52
N VAL A 371 8.13 1.37 29.73
CA VAL A 371 9.13 1.16 28.68
C VAL A 371 9.65 -0.27 28.75
N GLN A 372 9.45 -1.03 27.68
CA GLN A 372 9.96 -2.38 27.53
C GLN A 372 10.98 -2.46 26.39
N MET A 373 12.20 -2.82 26.72
CA MET A 373 13.24 -3.10 25.74
C MET A 373 13.23 -4.59 25.42
N VAL A 374 13.24 -4.89 24.11
CA VAL A 374 13.29 -6.27 23.62
C VAL A 374 14.49 -6.39 22.70
N SER A 375 15.42 -7.29 23.04
CA SER A 375 16.59 -7.57 22.20
C SER A 375 16.19 -8.39 20.97
N LEU A 376 16.92 -8.24 19.87
CA LEU A 376 16.70 -9.03 18.65
C LEU A 376 16.82 -10.53 18.92
N GLU A 377 17.75 -10.92 19.79
CA GLU A 377 17.92 -12.33 20.21
C GLU A 377 16.67 -12.89 20.90
N THR A 378 16.02 -12.09 21.72
CA THR A 378 14.77 -12.49 22.40
C THR A 378 13.67 -12.72 21.39
N VAL A 379 13.54 -11.83 20.39
CA VAL A 379 12.54 -11.96 19.30
C VAL A 379 12.80 -13.23 18.49
N ILE A 380 14.04 -13.48 18.10
CA ILE A 380 14.43 -14.67 17.33
C ILE A 380 14.16 -15.95 18.14
N ARG A 381 14.50 -15.97 19.42
CA ARG A 381 14.24 -17.14 20.30
C ARG A 381 12.74 -17.41 20.45
N GLU A 382 11.92 -16.39 20.58
CA GLU A 382 10.46 -16.55 20.62
C GLU A 382 9.91 -17.10 19.31
N GLN A 383 10.38 -16.62 18.16
CA GLN A 383 10.00 -17.16 16.85
C GLN A 383 10.38 -18.63 16.69
N ILE A 384 11.61 -19.00 17.03
CA ILE A 384 12.07 -20.40 16.95
C ILE A 384 11.20 -21.29 17.86
N ARG A 385 10.86 -20.83 19.06
CA ARG A 385 10.03 -21.58 20.00
C ARG A 385 8.60 -21.82 19.48
N GLN A 386 8.03 -20.85 18.79
CA GLN A 386 6.70 -20.94 18.17
C GLN A 386 6.69 -21.84 16.92
N THR A 387 7.82 -21.99 16.22
CA THR A 387 7.94 -22.87 15.05
C THR A 387 8.16 -24.34 15.44
N MET A 388 8.54 -24.59 16.69
CA MET A 388 8.81 -25.94 17.22
C MET A 388 7.64 -26.54 18.05
N THR A 389 6.60 -25.75 18.29
CA THR A 389 5.32 -26.17 18.88
C THR A 389 4.24 -26.23 17.82
#